data_b1eed90de0d11b617a7bc47df8b8e614
#
_entry.id   b1eed90de0d11b617a7bc47df8b8e614
#
_cell.length_a   1.000
_cell.length_b   1.000
_cell.length_c   1.000
_cell.angle_alpha   90.00
_cell.angle_beta   90.00
_cell.angle_gamma   90.00
#
_symmetry.space_group_name_H-M   'P 1'
#
loop_
_entity.id
_entity.type
_entity.pdbx_description
1 polymer ?
#
loop_
_entity_poly.entity_id
_entity_poly.type
_entity_poly.pdbx_seq_one_letter_code
_entity_poly.pdbx_strand_id
1 'polypeptide(L)'
;MTLRKSEKSLEKSAKTLEEAVNLCAKELGVSREELEIEVIEEGSRGLFGIGAKEAVVRATAKLNLDKIATNFIDGIVKPMGLEVAYDVKTDKEGIAIDIQGEDMGILIGRRGETLDAIQYLSSVVVNKYTADYTKVYVDTENYKSKRQETLRKLAKRLASQVIRTREEIVLEPMNPNERRIVHSTLQSNRLVYTYSTGEEPMRKVVISLKEFKKD
;
A
#
# COMPACT_ATOMS: atom_id res chain seq x y z
N MET A 1 -20.40 7.05 -14.07
CA MET A 1 -19.80 8.26 -14.70
C MET A 1 -18.31 8.21 -14.40
N THR A 2 -17.55 7.62 -15.32
CA THR A 2 -16.14 7.25 -15.12
C THR A 2 -15.31 8.52 -15.35
N LEU A 3 -14.83 9.11 -14.27
CA LEU A 3 -13.80 10.14 -14.37
C LEU A 3 -12.49 9.48 -14.81
N ARG A 4 -12.28 9.31 -16.10
CA ARG A 4 -10.94 9.21 -16.68
C ARG A 4 -10.23 10.51 -16.30
N LYS A 5 -9.43 10.47 -15.24
CA LYS A 5 -8.58 11.60 -14.90
C LYS A 5 -7.52 11.68 -16.00
N SER A 6 -7.57 12.74 -16.76
CA SER A 6 -6.80 12.99 -17.97
C SER A 6 -5.33 12.63 -17.77
N GLU A 7 -4.86 11.64 -18.53
CA GLU A 7 -3.46 11.54 -18.87
C GLU A 7 -3.02 12.93 -19.31
N LYS A 8 -2.08 13.52 -18.59
CA LYS A 8 -1.55 14.82 -19.00
C LYS A 8 -0.79 14.60 -20.29
N SER A 9 -1.43 14.84 -21.42
CA SER A 9 -0.81 14.87 -22.73
C SER A 9 -0.39 16.29 -23.07
N LEU A 10 0.75 16.45 -23.68
CA LEU A 10 1.33 17.71 -24.08
C LEU A 10 1.87 17.59 -25.50
N GLU A 11 1.55 18.58 -26.36
CA GLU A 11 2.14 18.68 -27.69
C GLU A 11 3.23 19.72 -27.66
N LYS A 12 4.38 19.39 -28.27
CA LYS A 12 5.49 20.33 -28.49
C LYS A 12 6.08 20.16 -29.85
N SER A 13 6.52 21.30 -30.39
CA SER A 13 7.30 21.37 -31.64
C SER A 13 8.74 21.78 -31.32
N ALA A 14 9.68 21.24 -32.07
CA ALA A 14 11.10 21.61 -32.03
C ALA A 14 11.78 21.26 -33.35
N LYS A 15 13.05 21.68 -33.48
CA LYS A 15 13.85 21.40 -34.70
C LYS A 15 14.09 19.92 -34.93
N THR A 16 14.11 19.12 -33.86
CA THR A 16 14.29 17.67 -33.90
C THR A 16 13.26 16.99 -32.99
N LEU A 17 12.95 15.72 -33.30
CA LEU A 17 12.10 14.86 -32.45
C LEU A 17 12.64 14.78 -31.02
N GLU A 18 13.94 14.64 -30.87
CA GLU A 18 14.60 14.51 -29.58
C GLU A 18 14.42 15.77 -28.71
N GLU A 19 14.59 16.96 -29.31
CA GLU A 19 14.35 18.23 -28.62
C GLU A 19 12.88 18.38 -28.20
N ALA A 20 11.94 18.01 -29.06
CA ALA A 20 10.51 18.08 -28.78
C ALA A 20 10.14 17.14 -27.60
N VAL A 21 10.66 15.92 -27.59
CA VAL A 21 10.47 14.96 -26.50
C VAL A 21 11.06 15.48 -25.18
N ASN A 22 12.27 16.05 -25.21
CA ASN A 22 12.93 16.60 -24.03
C ASN A 22 12.14 17.79 -23.45
N LEU A 23 11.55 18.63 -24.30
CA LEU A 23 10.67 19.71 -23.85
C LEU A 23 9.42 19.18 -23.17
N CYS A 24 8.79 18.13 -23.73
CA CYS A 24 7.65 17.46 -23.10
C CYS A 24 8.03 16.87 -21.73
N ALA A 25 9.14 16.14 -21.65
CA ALA A 25 9.63 15.53 -20.42
C ALA A 25 9.84 16.59 -19.32
N LYS A 26 10.52 17.69 -19.67
CA LYS A 26 10.79 18.79 -18.73
C LYS A 26 9.50 19.44 -18.22
N GLU A 27 8.54 19.68 -19.08
CA GLU A 27 7.29 20.38 -18.71
C GLU A 27 6.33 19.46 -17.96
N LEU A 28 6.30 18.16 -18.30
CA LEU A 28 5.53 17.17 -17.57
C LEU A 28 6.20 16.75 -16.23
N GLY A 29 7.49 17.07 -16.05
CA GLY A 29 8.25 16.76 -14.83
C GLY A 29 8.54 15.28 -14.67
N VAL A 30 8.70 14.54 -15.77
CA VAL A 30 8.95 13.09 -15.83
C VAL A 30 10.17 12.79 -16.70
N SER A 31 10.75 11.59 -16.54
CA SER A 31 11.83 11.13 -17.42
C SER A 31 11.29 10.72 -18.80
N ARG A 32 12.18 10.60 -19.77
CA ARG A 32 11.81 10.20 -21.14
C ARG A 32 11.19 8.80 -21.19
N GLU A 33 11.68 7.89 -20.39
CA GLU A 33 11.21 6.50 -20.30
C GLU A 33 9.77 6.42 -19.75
N GLU A 34 9.34 7.46 -19.05
CA GLU A 34 8.00 7.59 -18.48
C GLU A 34 7.02 8.26 -19.41
N LEU A 35 7.45 8.59 -20.63
CA LEU A 35 6.58 9.15 -21.67
C LEU A 35 6.11 8.05 -22.63
N GLU A 36 4.87 8.13 -23.00
CA GLU A 36 4.33 7.55 -24.24
C GLU A 36 4.35 8.65 -25.30
N ILE A 37 5.07 8.39 -26.40
CA ILE A 37 5.36 9.40 -27.41
C ILE A 37 4.65 9.01 -28.71
N GLU A 38 3.83 9.92 -29.21
CA GLU A 38 3.19 9.87 -30.52
C GLU A 38 3.83 10.95 -31.39
N VAL A 39 4.44 10.55 -32.51
CA VAL A 39 5.01 11.49 -33.48
C VAL A 39 3.87 11.96 -34.40
N ILE A 40 3.52 13.25 -34.32
CA ILE A 40 2.46 13.86 -35.16
C ILE A 40 3.05 14.28 -36.49
N GLU A 41 4.21 14.97 -36.48
CA GLU A 41 4.92 15.39 -37.68
C GLU A 41 6.44 15.10 -37.50
N GLU A 42 7.02 14.46 -38.52
CA GLU A 42 8.46 14.32 -38.61
C GLU A 42 9.06 15.63 -39.14
N GLY A 43 9.94 16.25 -38.36
CA GLY A 43 10.65 17.44 -38.81
C GLY A 43 11.53 17.19 -40.02
N SER A 44 11.72 18.19 -40.88
CA SER A 44 12.63 18.11 -41.99
C SER A 44 13.62 19.28 -42.01
N ARG A 45 14.89 18.99 -42.29
CA ARG A 45 15.95 20.03 -42.31
C ARG A 45 15.87 21.02 -43.46
N GLY A 46 15.06 20.74 -44.49
CA GLY A 46 15.02 21.55 -45.70
C GLY A 46 16.33 21.55 -46.49
N LEU A 47 16.31 22.07 -47.72
CA LEU A 47 17.52 22.26 -48.51
C LEU A 47 18.06 23.68 -48.24
N PHE A 48 19.24 23.82 -47.68
CA PHE A 48 19.86 25.10 -47.25
C PHE A 48 18.97 25.97 -46.33
N GLY A 49 18.13 25.33 -45.48
CA GLY A 49 17.25 26.02 -44.54
C GLY A 49 15.91 26.51 -45.15
N ILE A 50 15.71 26.35 -46.44
CA ILE A 50 14.45 26.66 -47.09
C ILE A 50 13.55 25.44 -47.04
N GLY A 51 12.34 25.59 -46.44
CA GLY A 51 11.36 24.50 -46.29
C GLY A 51 11.60 23.60 -45.11
N ALA A 52 12.39 24.00 -44.10
CA ALA A 52 12.52 23.31 -42.88
C ALA A 52 11.16 23.25 -42.14
N LYS A 53 10.77 22.06 -41.69
CA LYS A 53 9.59 21.84 -40.86
C LYS A 53 10.03 21.36 -39.46
N GLU A 54 9.37 21.88 -38.46
CA GLU A 54 9.59 21.41 -37.08
C GLU A 54 8.98 20.02 -36.88
N ALA A 55 9.60 19.25 -36.06
CA ALA A 55 9.03 17.98 -35.54
C ALA A 55 7.99 18.31 -34.49
N VAL A 56 6.83 17.64 -34.55
CA VAL A 56 5.74 17.79 -33.58
C VAL A 56 5.51 16.42 -32.90
N VAL A 57 5.58 16.41 -31.59
CA VAL A 57 5.29 15.22 -30.80
C VAL A 57 4.17 15.49 -29.79
N ARG A 58 3.31 14.51 -29.61
CA ARG A 58 2.42 14.43 -28.46
C ARG A 58 3.01 13.43 -27.48
N ALA A 59 3.28 13.89 -26.27
CA ALA A 59 3.79 13.06 -25.20
C ALA A 59 2.75 12.96 -24.08
N THR A 60 2.49 11.74 -23.62
CA THR A 60 1.61 11.45 -22.49
C THR A 60 2.44 10.80 -21.39
N ALA A 61 2.37 11.35 -20.17
CA ALA A 61 3.06 10.75 -19.05
C ALA A 61 2.43 9.39 -18.72
N LYS A 62 3.23 8.33 -18.74
CA LYS A 62 2.80 7.00 -18.30
C LYS A 62 2.42 7.05 -16.83
N LEU A 63 1.30 6.46 -16.50
CA LEU A 63 0.86 6.34 -15.12
C LEU A 63 1.77 5.35 -14.38
N ASN A 64 2.57 5.86 -13.44
CA ASN A 64 3.41 5.04 -12.59
C ASN A 64 2.78 4.95 -11.20
N LEU A 65 2.05 3.86 -10.95
CA LEU A 65 1.33 3.64 -9.70
C LEU A 65 2.28 3.48 -8.51
N ASP A 66 3.47 2.93 -8.73
CA ASP A 66 4.50 2.75 -7.70
C ASP A 66 4.96 4.11 -7.18
N LYS A 67 5.26 5.04 -8.09
CA LYS A 67 5.62 6.43 -7.73
C LYS A 67 4.48 7.17 -7.06
N ILE A 68 3.24 6.95 -7.48
CA ILE A 68 2.08 7.57 -6.83
C ILE A 68 1.98 7.10 -5.39
N ALA A 69 2.14 5.78 -5.15
CA ALA A 69 2.06 5.21 -3.82
C ALA A 69 3.24 5.67 -2.94
N THR A 70 4.47 5.58 -3.43
CA THR A 70 5.66 5.97 -2.66
C THR A 70 5.73 7.46 -2.37
N ASN A 71 5.37 8.34 -3.33
CA ASN A 71 5.27 9.78 -3.10
C ASN A 71 4.20 10.13 -2.05
N PHE A 72 3.09 9.41 -2.04
CA PHE A 72 2.07 9.60 -1.00
C PHE A 72 2.62 9.19 0.37
N ILE A 73 3.30 8.05 0.48
CA ILE A 73 3.93 7.58 1.72
C ILE A 73 5.02 8.57 2.18
N ASP A 74 5.85 9.06 1.26
CA ASP A 74 6.85 10.11 1.52
C ASP A 74 6.25 11.37 2.15
N GLY A 75 5.09 11.78 1.68
CA GLY A 75 4.34 12.92 2.25
C GLY A 75 3.91 12.71 3.70
N ILE A 76 3.90 11.48 4.18
CA ILE A 76 3.58 11.13 5.57
C ILE A 76 4.87 10.92 6.37
N VAL A 77 5.81 10.13 5.87
CA VAL A 77 6.99 9.70 6.66
C VAL A 77 8.03 10.80 6.84
N LYS A 78 8.22 11.67 5.82
CA LYS A 78 9.16 12.81 5.93
C LYS A 78 8.78 13.80 7.03
N PRO A 79 7.51 14.26 7.16
CA PRO A 79 7.10 15.07 8.29
C PRO A 79 7.22 14.38 9.66
N MET A 80 7.23 13.03 9.70
CA MET A 80 7.48 12.25 10.91
C MET A 80 8.97 12.19 11.28
N GLY A 81 9.86 12.75 10.43
CA GLY A 81 11.30 12.74 10.64
C GLY A 81 11.97 11.40 10.28
N LEU A 82 11.31 10.56 9.47
CA LEU A 82 11.82 9.26 9.08
C LEU A 82 12.50 9.34 7.71
N GLU A 83 13.69 8.74 7.61
CA GLU A 83 14.37 8.49 6.35
C GLU A 83 14.14 7.03 5.95
N VAL A 84 13.52 6.82 4.79
CA VAL A 84 13.11 5.48 4.36
C VAL A 84 13.53 5.17 2.92
N ALA A 85 13.73 3.89 2.65
CA ALA A 85 13.85 3.32 1.32
C ALA A 85 12.65 2.39 1.06
N TYR A 86 12.33 2.18 -0.22
CA TYR A 86 11.22 1.35 -0.65
C TYR A 86 11.70 0.19 -1.50
N ASP A 87 11.28 -1.03 -1.18
CA ASP A 87 11.30 -2.16 -2.12
C ASP A 87 9.86 -2.33 -2.64
N VAL A 88 9.66 -2.05 -3.93
CA VAL A 88 8.33 -2.08 -4.56
C VAL A 88 8.27 -3.20 -5.57
N LYS A 89 7.25 -4.03 -5.46
CA LYS A 89 6.96 -5.14 -6.39
C LYS A 89 5.55 -4.97 -6.91
N THR A 90 5.43 -4.87 -8.23
CA THR A 90 4.15 -4.76 -8.91
C THR A 90 3.93 -5.97 -9.80
N ASP A 91 2.80 -6.63 -9.62
CA ASP A 91 2.37 -7.77 -10.41
C ASP A 91 0.86 -7.68 -10.71
N LYS A 92 0.30 -8.78 -11.22
CA LYS A 92 -1.15 -8.88 -11.55
C LYS A 92 -2.06 -8.84 -10.31
N GLU A 93 -1.52 -9.11 -9.12
CA GLU A 93 -2.27 -9.10 -7.87
C GLU A 93 -2.31 -7.71 -7.23
N GLY A 94 -1.39 -6.82 -7.62
CA GLY A 94 -1.33 -5.44 -7.13
C GLY A 94 0.09 -4.94 -6.88
N ILE A 95 0.22 -4.00 -5.94
CA ILE A 95 1.46 -3.34 -5.57
C ILE A 95 1.81 -3.73 -4.14
N ALA A 96 2.98 -4.32 -3.94
CA ALA A 96 3.54 -4.59 -2.62
C ALA A 96 4.71 -3.64 -2.36
N ILE A 97 4.65 -2.92 -1.23
CA ILE A 97 5.64 -1.93 -0.83
C ILE A 97 6.20 -2.35 0.53
N ASP A 98 7.48 -2.68 0.58
CA ASP A 98 8.20 -2.87 1.84
C ASP A 98 8.99 -1.60 2.16
N ILE A 99 8.75 -1.03 3.34
CA ILE A 99 9.38 0.22 3.79
C ILE A 99 10.55 -0.14 4.71
N GLN A 100 11.73 0.37 4.41
CA GLN A 100 12.95 0.07 5.13
C GLN A 100 13.59 1.36 5.65
N GLY A 101 14.07 1.35 6.88
CA GLY A 101 14.71 2.51 7.50
C GLY A 101 15.00 2.28 8.98
N GLU A 102 15.52 3.31 9.63
CA GLU A 102 15.66 3.34 11.08
C GLU A 102 14.32 3.75 11.72
N ASP A 103 14.14 3.39 12.98
CA ASP A 103 12.96 3.76 13.79
C ASP A 103 11.59 3.37 13.19
N MET A 104 11.52 2.27 12.43
CA MET A 104 10.27 1.79 11.81
C MET A 104 9.15 1.51 12.83
N GLY A 105 9.48 1.40 14.12
CA GLY A 105 8.49 1.32 15.19
C GLY A 105 7.49 2.49 15.20
N ILE A 106 7.94 3.69 14.82
CA ILE A 106 7.07 4.89 14.70
C ILE A 106 6.05 4.69 13.58
N LEU A 107 6.51 4.17 12.43
CA LEU A 107 5.67 3.90 11.27
C LEU A 107 4.69 2.75 11.52
N ILE A 108 5.11 1.74 12.25
CA ILE A 108 4.24 0.63 12.67
C ILE A 108 3.13 1.17 13.58
N GLY A 109 3.52 1.99 14.55
CA GLY A 109 2.61 2.51 15.55
C GLY A 109 2.13 1.45 16.54
N ARG A 110 1.10 1.80 17.30
CA ARG A 110 0.53 0.88 18.29
C ARG A 110 -0.13 -0.29 17.60
N ARG A 111 0.47 -1.48 17.72
CA ARG A 111 -0.06 -2.74 17.16
C ARG A 111 -0.25 -2.76 15.65
N GLY A 112 0.47 -1.91 14.92
CA GLY A 112 0.36 -1.82 13.47
C GLY A 112 -0.76 -0.92 12.96
N GLU A 113 -1.45 -0.17 13.82
CA GLU A 113 -2.56 0.70 13.44
C GLU A 113 -2.12 1.79 12.47
N THR A 114 -0.94 2.40 12.67
CA THR A 114 -0.40 3.41 11.76
C THR A 114 -0.06 2.79 10.40
N LEU A 115 0.58 1.64 10.39
CA LEU A 115 0.93 0.92 9.16
C LEU A 115 -0.31 0.51 8.36
N ASP A 116 -1.35 0.03 9.05
CA ASP A 116 -2.62 -0.33 8.42
C ASP A 116 -3.34 0.91 7.84
N ALA A 117 -3.29 2.06 8.54
CA ALA A 117 -3.84 3.32 8.05
C ALA A 117 -3.10 3.81 6.80
N ILE A 118 -1.77 3.76 6.79
CA ILE A 118 -0.94 4.12 5.63
C ILE A 118 -1.28 3.21 4.45
N GLN A 119 -1.38 1.90 4.65
CA GLN A 119 -1.76 0.97 3.60
C GLN A 119 -3.14 1.32 3.02
N TYR A 120 -4.13 1.55 3.89
CA TYR A 120 -5.49 1.90 3.45
C TYR A 120 -5.50 3.18 2.62
N LEU A 121 -4.86 4.24 3.11
CA LEU A 121 -4.80 5.52 2.40
C LEU A 121 -4.02 5.42 1.09
N SER A 122 -2.91 4.68 1.06
CA SER A 122 -2.16 4.39 -0.17
C SER A 122 -3.04 3.69 -1.20
N SER A 123 -3.84 2.70 -0.77
CA SER A 123 -4.81 2.02 -1.63
C SER A 123 -5.85 3.00 -2.19
N VAL A 124 -6.40 3.90 -1.35
CA VAL A 124 -7.36 4.92 -1.80
C VAL A 124 -6.73 5.87 -2.83
N VAL A 125 -5.49 6.30 -2.60
CA VAL A 125 -4.78 7.22 -3.49
C VAL A 125 -4.49 6.56 -4.83
N VAL A 126 -3.93 5.35 -4.85
CA VAL A 126 -3.63 4.60 -6.08
C VAL A 126 -4.90 4.35 -6.89
N ASN A 127 -5.98 3.92 -6.25
CA ASN A 127 -7.24 3.59 -6.91
C ASN A 127 -8.01 4.80 -7.46
N LYS A 128 -7.57 6.03 -7.19
CA LYS A 128 -8.08 7.23 -7.91
C LYS A 128 -7.59 7.29 -9.35
N TYR A 129 -6.52 6.59 -9.67
CA TYR A 129 -5.87 6.64 -10.99
C TYR A 129 -6.11 5.38 -11.82
N THR A 130 -6.68 4.34 -11.26
CA THR A 130 -6.96 3.07 -11.95
C THR A 130 -8.44 2.93 -12.28
N ALA A 131 -8.74 2.23 -13.37
CA ALA A 131 -10.12 1.89 -13.74
C ALA A 131 -10.64 0.70 -12.93
N ASP A 132 -9.78 -0.29 -12.76
CA ASP A 132 -10.04 -1.49 -11.96
C ASP A 132 -9.34 -1.39 -10.61
N TYR A 133 -9.90 -2.06 -9.60
CA TYR A 133 -9.33 -2.03 -8.26
C TYR A 133 -7.94 -2.67 -8.23
N THR A 134 -6.94 -1.88 -7.86
CA THR A 134 -5.56 -2.32 -7.63
C THR A 134 -5.33 -2.48 -6.14
N LYS A 135 -4.97 -3.68 -5.73
CA LYS A 135 -4.62 -3.96 -4.33
C LYS A 135 -3.28 -3.34 -4.00
N VAL A 136 -3.20 -2.65 -2.88
CA VAL A 136 -1.94 -2.10 -2.34
C VAL A 136 -1.67 -2.75 -0.99
N TYR A 137 -0.50 -3.34 -0.86
CA TYR A 137 -0.01 -3.95 0.35
C TYR A 137 1.22 -3.17 0.83
N VAL A 138 1.23 -2.75 2.09
CA VAL A 138 2.34 -2.02 2.70
C VAL A 138 2.79 -2.78 3.94
N ASP A 139 4.09 -3.06 4.06
CA ASP A 139 4.69 -3.66 5.23
C ASP A 139 6.05 -3.01 5.54
N THR A 140 6.61 -3.30 6.68
CA THR A 140 7.97 -2.93 7.08
C THR A 140 8.54 -4.04 7.96
N GLU A 141 9.78 -4.45 7.68
CA GLU A 141 10.50 -5.49 8.45
C GLU A 141 9.72 -6.80 8.67
N ASN A 142 8.80 -7.14 7.77
CA ASN A 142 7.88 -8.27 7.92
C ASN A 142 7.02 -8.19 9.22
N TYR A 143 6.68 -6.96 9.62
CA TYR A 143 5.94 -6.73 10.87
C TYR A 143 4.62 -7.53 10.92
N LYS A 144 3.84 -7.53 9.84
CA LYS A 144 2.53 -8.19 9.83
C LYS A 144 2.64 -9.69 10.11
N SER A 145 3.64 -10.35 9.55
CA SER A 145 3.90 -11.78 9.81
C SER A 145 4.37 -12.02 11.25
N LYS A 146 5.33 -11.23 11.74
CA LYS A 146 5.84 -11.29 13.12
C LYS A 146 4.71 -11.04 14.13
N ARG A 147 3.83 -10.08 13.84
CA ARG A 147 2.68 -9.74 14.70
C ARG A 147 1.67 -10.89 14.78
N GLN A 148 1.34 -11.50 13.65
CA GLN A 148 0.46 -12.66 13.61
C GLN A 148 1.00 -13.82 14.45
N GLU A 149 2.30 -14.11 14.34
CA GLU A 149 2.93 -15.18 15.12
C GLU A 149 2.92 -14.87 16.63
N THR A 150 3.17 -13.61 16.99
CA THR A 150 3.07 -13.14 18.38
C THR A 150 1.66 -13.34 18.95
N LEU A 151 0.63 -13.01 18.16
CA LEU A 151 -0.76 -13.21 18.57
C LEU A 151 -1.12 -14.69 18.72
N ARG A 152 -0.62 -15.57 17.82
CA ARG A 152 -0.81 -17.02 17.95
C ARG A 152 -0.18 -17.57 19.23
N LYS A 153 1.06 -17.15 19.54
CA LYS A 153 1.76 -17.55 20.77
C LYS A 153 1.03 -17.03 22.01
N LEU A 154 0.60 -15.79 22.00
CA LEU A 154 -0.19 -15.19 23.08
C LEU A 154 -1.48 -15.97 23.32
N ALA A 155 -2.26 -16.24 22.27
CA ALA A 155 -3.51 -16.97 22.37
C ALA A 155 -3.32 -18.36 23.01
N LYS A 156 -2.33 -19.14 22.56
CA LYS A 156 -2.02 -20.45 23.14
C LYS A 156 -1.61 -20.38 24.61
N ARG A 157 -0.77 -19.40 24.96
CA ARG A 157 -0.34 -19.16 26.35
C ARG A 157 -1.52 -18.82 27.25
N LEU A 158 -2.39 -17.91 26.82
CA LEU A 158 -3.57 -17.50 27.59
C LEU A 158 -4.61 -18.62 27.70
N ALA A 159 -4.81 -19.43 26.66
CA ALA A 159 -5.65 -20.61 26.75
C ALA A 159 -5.17 -21.58 27.79
N SER A 160 -3.85 -21.86 27.89
CA SER A 160 -3.27 -22.69 28.93
C SER A 160 -3.46 -22.10 30.35
N GLN A 161 -3.42 -20.78 30.46
CA GLN A 161 -3.69 -20.08 31.72
C GLN A 161 -5.15 -20.26 32.13
N VAL A 162 -6.12 -20.02 31.24
CA VAL A 162 -7.57 -20.22 31.45
C VAL A 162 -7.85 -21.66 31.94
N ILE A 163 -7.22 -22.65 31.29
CA ILE A 163 -7.40 -24.07 31.69
C ILE A 163 -6.91 -24.30 33.12
N ARG A 164 -5.79 -23.68 33.51
CA ARG A 164 -5.18 -23.85 34.85
C ARG A 164 -5.94 -23.10 35.93
N THR A 165 -6.27 -21.82 35.68
CA THR A 165 -6.93 -20.94 36.68
C THR A 165 -8.42 -21.16 36.77
N ARG A 166 -9.05 -21.67 35.72
CA ARG A 166 -10.49 -21.79 35.51
C ARG A 166 -11.22 -20.45 35.44
N GLU A 167 -10.49 -19.36 35.23
CA GLU A 167 -11.00 -18.00 35.08
C GLU A 167 -10.89 -17.58 33.62
N GLU A 168 -11.92 -16.87 33.13
CA GLU A 168 -11.85 -16.32 31.79
C GLU A 168 -10.85 -15.16 31.71
N ILE A 169 -10.25 -14.99 30.55
CA ILE A 169 -9.31 -13.92 30.29
C ILE A 169 -9.83 -13.04 29.17
N VAL A 170 -9.91 -11.76 29.45
CA VAL A 170 -10.30 -10.72 28.49
C VAL A 170 -9.02 -10.10 27.92
N LEU A 171 -8.84 -10.20 26.61
CA LEU A 171 -7.73 -9.58 25.92
C LEU A 171 -7.97 -8.07 25.75
N GLU A 172 -6.91 -7.35 25.41
CA GLU A 172 -7.04 -5.95 25.04
C GLU A 172 -7.78 -5.79 23.71
N PRO A 173 -8.36 -4.60 23.45
CA PRO A 173 -8.98 -4.29 22.16
C PRO A 173 -8.00 -4.50 21.00
N MET A 174 -8.51 -5.03 19.90
CA MET A 174 -7.72 -5.31 18.70
C MET A 174 -8.61 -5.27 17.44
N ASN A 175 -7.99 -5.03 16.29
CA ASN A 175 -8.72 -4.94 15.04
C ASN A 175 -9.37 -6.28 14.62
N PRO A 176 -10.33 -6.29 13.68
CA PRO A 176 -11.04 -7.49 13.27
C PRO A 176 -10.14 -8.64 12.77
N ASN A 177 -9.04 -8.31 12.08
CA ASN A 177 -8.10 -9.31 11.57
C ASN A 177 -7.33 -9.99 12.71
N GLU A 178 -6.87 -9.23 13.69
CA GLU A 178 -6.20 -9.75 14.88
C GLU A 178 -7.13 -10.64 15.71
N ARG A 179 -8.40 -10.22 15.89
CA ARG A 179 -9.40 -11.04 16.60
C ARG A 179 -9.63 -12.36 15.87
N ARG A 180 -9.67 -12.35 14.54
CA ARG A 180 -9.78 -13.58 13.74
C ARG A 180 -8.59 -14.52 13.96
N ILE A 181 -7.35 -13.98 14.09
CA ILE A 181 -6.16 -14.80 14.36
C ILE A 181 -6.29 -15.51 15.70
N VAL A 182 -6.72 -14.82 16.75
CA VAL A 182 -6.92 -15.42 18.08
C VAL A 182 -7.99 -16.51 18.01
N HIS A 183 -9.16 -16.22 17.39
CA HIS A 183 -10.24 -17.18 17.24
C HIS A 183 -9.79 -18.43 16.47
N SER A 184 -9.16 -18.25 15.30
CA SER A 184 -8.71 -19.37 14.47
C SER A 184 -7.63 -20.21 15.16
N THR A 185 -6.73 -19.56 15.92
CA THR A 185 -5.68 -20.27 16.67
C THR A 185 -6.25 -21.22 17.74
N LEU A 186 -7.37 -20.84 18.35
CA LEU A 186 -7.98 -21.61 19.44
C LEU A 186 -9.19 -22.45 19.01
N GLN A 187 -9.60 -22.35 17.74
CA GLN A 187 -10.80 -23.03 17.21
C GLN A 187 -10.78 -24.56 17.46
N SER A 188 -9.61 -25.18 17.29
CA SER A 188 -9.43 -26.62 17.48
C SER A 188 -9.22 -27.03 18.93
N ASN A 189 -9.13 -26.08 19.87
CA ASN A 189 -8.93 -26.39 21.28
C ASN A 189 -10.23 -26.98 21.87
N ARG A 190 -10.08 -28.14 22.56
CA ARG A 190 -11.23 -28.85 23.13
C ARG A 190 -11.71 -28.27 24.44
N LEU A 191 -10.84 -27.57 25.18
CA LEU A 191 -11.07 -27.15 26.57
C LEU A 191 -11.50 -25.67 26.68
N VAL A 192 -11.18 -24.84 25.68
CA VAL A 192 -11.53 -23.43 25.70
C VAL A 192 -12.37 -23.06 24.47
N TYR A 193 -13.15 -21.99 24.59
CA TYR A 193 -13.79 -21.32 23.49
C TYR A 193 -13.49 -19.82 23.53
N THR A 194 -13.73 -19.13 22.44
CA THR A 194 -13.46 -17.70 22.32
C THR A 194 -14.66 -16.97 21.74
N TYR A 195 -14.93 -15.78 22.26
CA TYR A 195 -15.94 -14.87 21.70
C TYR A 195 -15.43 -13.43 21.72
N SER A 196 -16.03 -12.58 20.92
CA SER A 196 -15.71 -11.14 20.89
C SER A 196 -16.79 -10.33 21.57
N THR A 197 -16.40 -9.37 22.41
CA THR A 197 -17.31 -8.49 23.16
C THR A 197 -16.94 -7.02 22.96
N GLY A 198 -17.88 -6.12 23.17
CA GLY A 198 -17.70 -4.66 22.97
C GLY A 198 -17.93 -4.22 21.53
N GLU A 199 -17.85 -2.93 21.31
CA GLU A 199 -18.02 -2.26 20.01
C GLU A 199 -16.69 -1.72 19.51
N GLU A 200 -16.55 -1.60 18.17
CA GLU A 200 -15.35 -1.01 17.57
C GLU A 200 -15.21 0.48 18.02
N PRO A 201 -14.02 0.97 18.26
CA PRO A 201 -12.70 0.31 18.13
C PRO A 201 -12.28 -0.46 19.41
N MET A 202 -13.11 -0.51 20.45
CA MET A 202 -12.79 -1.11 21.76
C MET A 202 -13.15 -2.60 21.85
N ARG A 203 -13.52 -3.23 20.72
CA ARG A 203 -13.91 -4.63 20.67
C ARG A 203 -12.73 -5.57 20.93
N LYS A 204 -12.93 -6.57 21.77
CA LYS A 204 -11.90 -7.45 22.32
C LYS A 204 -12.33 -8.92 22.30
N VAL A 205 -11.35 -9.82 22.42
CA VAL A 205 -11.59 -11.26 22.50
C VAL A 205 -11.56 -11.70 23.97
N VAL A 206 -12.47 -12.59 24.32
CA VAL A 206 -12.50 -13.30 25.60
C VAL A 206 -12.18 -14.76 25.33
N ILE A 207 -11.33 -15.36 26.17
CA ILE A 207 -11.03 -16.78 26.19
C ILE A 207 -11.64 -17.36 27.45
N SER A 208 -12.52 -18.34 27.33
CA SER A 208 -13.24 -18.96 28.45
C SER A 208 -13.21 -20.49 28.35
N LEU A 209 -13.42 -21.18 29.46
CA LEU A 209 -13.54 -22.64 29.50
C LEU A 209 -14.83 -23.10 28.81
N LYS A 210 -14.74 -24.18 28.04
CA LYS A 210 -15.92 -24.93 27.62
C LYS A 210 -16.51 -25.63 28.83
N GLU A 211 -17.75 -25.33 29.16
CA GLU A 211 -18.51 -26.16 30.12
C GLU A 211 -18.80 -27.50 29.45
N PHE A 212 -18.20 -28.55 29.95
CA PHE A 212 -18.65 -29.89 29.61
C PHE A 212 -19.97 -30.12 30.35
N LYS A 213 -21.10 -30.23 29.64
CA LYS A 213 -22.28 -30.85 30.22
C LYS A 213 -21.85 -32.21 30.70
N LYS A 214 -21.91 -32.43 32.02
CA LYS A 214 -21.90 -33.79 32.57
C LYS A 214 -23.23 -34.39 32.10
N ASP A 215 -23.17 -35.35 31.15
CA ASP A 215 -24.27 -36.26 30.87
C ASP A 215 -24.57 -37.08 32.08
#